data_bef32083631999e6b3b654a4ff3dcdf3
#
_entry.id   bef32083631999e6b3b654a4ff3dcdf3
#
_cell.length_a   1.000
_cell.length_b   1.000
_cell.length_c   1.000
_cell.angle_alpha   90.00
_cell.angle_beta   90.00
_cell.angle_gamma   90.00
#
_symmetry.space_group_name_H-M   'P 1'
#
loop_
_entity.id
_entity.type
_entity.pdbx_description
1 polymer ?
#
loop_
_entity_poly.entity_id
_entity_poly.type
_entity_poly.pdbx_seq_one_letter_code
_entity_poly.pdbx_strand_id
1 'polypeptide(L)'
;MIPVVADADALFGATTRGLLIHLDYQGLIRLHWSPLILDEMSRALVDTGRKPDAESARRHEQLMRAALPQAEIPTRQVQAQFASVASAMRSAKDVHVAACAAAILAGDFYPGTQVVSLVTKNIRDFGVRKLASQGIEVQRPDAFLLAQFQQHPSAIASAFAALRATLRSAPEPERLLERLAADGQSLTAAALHDAWQQGAVRL
;
A
#
# COMPACT_ATOMS: atom_id res chain seq x y z
N MET A 1 -1.02 15.18 -3.97
CA MET A 1 -0.92 13.76 -4.37
C MET A 1 0.37 13.21 -3.78
N ILE A 2 0.29 12.12 -3.01
CA ILE A 2 1.41 11.57 -2.24
C ILE A 2 1.89 10.28 -2.92
N PRO A 3 3.18 10.16 -3.33
CA PRO A 3 3.72 8.88 -3.76
C PRO A 3 3.83 7.92 -2.56
N VAL A 4 3.35 6.69 -2.76
CA VAL A 4 3.29 5.67 -1.71
C VAL A 4 3.90 4.38 -2.23
N VAL A 5 4.91 3.86 -1.56
CA VAL A 5 5.39 2.49 -1.77
C VAL A 5 4.71 1.59 -0.75
N ALA A 6 3.99 0.60 -1.21
CA ALA A 6 3.39 -0.42 -0.34
C ALA A 6 4.26 -1.69 -0.36
N ASP A 7 4.67 -2.11 0.84
CA ASP A 7 5.39 -3.34 1.06
C ASP A 7 4.51 -4.59 0.80
N ALA A 8 5.12 -5.73 0.59
CA ALA A 8 4.44 -7.00 0.36
C ALA A 8 3.43 -7.34 1.47
N ASP A 9 3.76 -7.08 2.72
CA ASP A 9 2.88 -7.31 3.87
C ASP A 9 1.67 -6.37 3.92
N ALA A 10 1.80 -5.14 3.42
CA ALA A 10 0.69 -4.20 3.27
C ALA A 10 -0.23 -4.59 2.09
N LEU A 11 0.35 -5.06 0.98
CA LEU A 11 -0.38 -5.54 -0.19
C LEU A 11 -1.00 -6.93 0.00
N PHE A 12 -0.57 -7.70 0.99
CA PHE A 12 -1.07 -9.05 1.27
C PHE A 12 -2.55 -9.04 1.65
N GLY A 13 -3.02 -8.07 2.44
CA GLY A 13 -4.42 -7.90 2.81
C GLY A 13 -5.26 -7.49 1.60
N ALA A 14 -6.24 -8.31 1.22
CA ALA A 14 -7.01 -8.08 0.00
C ALA A 14 -7.83 -6.79 0.06
N THR A 15 -8.43 -6.49 1.21
CA THR A 15 -9.23 -5.27 1.40
C THR A 15 -8.35 -4.04 1.48
N THR A 16 -7.22 -4.12 2.21
CA THR A 16 -6.22 -3.04 2.29
C THR A 16 -5.66 -2.71 0.91
N ARG A 17 -5.22 -3.72 0.16
CA ARG A 17 -4.72 -3.56 -1.22
C ARG A 17 -5.76 -2.93 -2.13
N GLY A 18 -7.00 -3.43 -2.08
CA GLY A 18 -8.09 -2.88 -2.87
C GLY A 18 -8.36 -1.42 -2.55
N LEU A 19 -8.36 -1.05 -1.27
CA LEU A 19 -8.54 0.34 -0.85
C LEU A 19 -7.39 1.23 -1.35
N LEU A 20 -6.13 0.82 -1.22
CA LEU A 20 -4.98 1.57 -1.75
C LEU A 20 -5.07 1.78 -3.27
N ILE A 21 -5.49 0.78 -4.04
CA ILE A 21 -5.72 0.90 -5.49
C ILE A 21 -6.82 1.93 -5.79
N HIS A 22 -7.93 1.91 -5.04
CA HIS A 22 -9.01 2.88 -5.25
C HIS A 22 -8.64 4.29 -4.81
N LEU A 23 -7.74 4.46 -3.84
CA LEU A 23 -7.17 5.76 -3.49
C LEU A 23 -6.28 6.33 -4.62
N ASP A 24 -5.55 5.47 -5.31
CA ASP A 24 -4.80 5.87 -6.51
C ASP A 24 -5.74 6.31 -7.64
N TYR A 25 -6.80 5.54 -7.93
CA TYR A 25 -7.80 5.91 -8.93
C TYR A 25 -8.45 7.27 -8.67
N GLN A 26 -8.60 7.64 -7.40
CA GLN A 26 -9.12 8.96 -7.02
C GLN A 26 -8.06 10.07 -7.00
N GLY A 27 -6.81 9.74 -7.25
CA GLY A 27 -5.70 10.70 -7.27
C GLY A 27 -5.29 11.23 -5.90
N LEU A 28 -5.72 10.60 -4.81
CA LEU A 28 -5.27 10.95 -3.46
C LEU A 28 -3.82 10.55 -3.22
N ILE A 29 -3.45 9.38 -3.72
CA ILE A 29 -2.09 8.84 -3.67
C ILE A 29 -1.63 8.46 -5.06
N ARG A 30 -0.35 8.13 -5.19
CA ARG A 30 0.22 7.34 -6.29
C ARG A 30 0.86 6.11 -5.69
N LEU A 31 0.21 4.97 -5.88
CA LEU A 31 0.64 3.69 -5.33
C LEU A 31 1.75 3.10 -6.19
N HIS A 32 2.81 2.65 -5.53
CA HIS A 32 3.95 2.03 -6.18
C HIS A 32 4.36 0.72 -5.50
N TRP A 33 4.96 -0.12 -6.30
CA TRP A 33 5.66 -1.35 -5.93
C TRP A 33 6.80 -1.63 -6.90
N SER A 34 7.63 -2.60 -6.57
CA SER A 34 8.60 -3.17 -7.51
C SER A 34 8.24 -4.62 -7.83
N PRO A 35 8.80 -5.22 -8.89
CA PRO A 35 8.68 -6.67 -9.13
C PRO A 35 9.10 -7.51 -7.93
N LEU A 36 10.12 -7.08 -7.18
CA LEU A 36 10.60 -7.77 -5.97
C LEU A 36 9.54 -7.80 -4.86
N ILE A 37 8.83 -6.69 -4.65
CA ILE A 37 7.72 -6.60 -3.68
C ILE A 37 6.56 -7.50 -4.11
N LEU A 38 6.19 -7.50 -5.38
CA LEU A 38 5.10 -8.35 -5.88
C LEU A 38 5.43 -9.84 -5.79
N ASP A 39 6.68 -10.22 -6.10
CA ASP A 39 7.15 -11.60 -5.97
C ASP A 39 7.12 -12.08 -4.52
N GLU A 40 7.49 -11.24 -3.55
CA GLU A 40 7.39 -11.55 -2.14
C GLU A 40 5.92 -11.70 -1.69
N MET A 41 5.04 -10.78 -2.08
CA MET A 41 3.61 -10.89 -1.83
C MET A 41 3.03 -12.18 -2.41
N SER A 42 3.40 -12.52 -3.65
CA SER A 42 2.92 -13.72 -4.34
C SER A 42 3.36 -15.00 -3.64
N ARG A 43 4.62 -15.08 -3.22
CA ARG A 43 5.11 -16.21 -2.40
C ARG A 43 4.32 -16.32 -1.11
N ALA A 44 4.14 -15.24 -0.36
CA ALA A 44 3.36 -15.24 0.87
C ALA A 44 1.90 -15.67 0.66
N LEU A 45 1.27 -15.29 -0.47
CA LEU A 45 -0.10 -15.72 -0.80
C LEU A 45 -0.20 -17.23 -1.05
N VAL A 46 0.83 -17.85 -1.66
CA VAL A 46 0.88 -19.30 -1.88
C VAL A 46 1.21 -20.02 -0.57
N ASP A 47 2.22 -19.60 0.15
CA ASP A 47 2.68 -20.21 1.41
C ASP A 47 1.58 -20.25 2.48
N THR A 48 0.70 -19.24 2.48
CA THR A 48 -0.43 -19.17 3.40
C THR A 48 -1.71 -19.81 2.87
N GLY A 49 -1.69 -20.43 1.68
CA GLY A 49 -2.84 -21.08 1.05
C GLY A 49 -3.92 -20.10 0.54
N ARG A 50 -3.64 -18.79 0.51
CA ARG A 50 -4.57 -17.80 -0.08
C ARG A 50 -4.62 -17.87 -1.60
N LYS A 51 -3.58 -18.39 -2.22
CA LYS A 51 -3.54 -18.81 -3.62
C LYS A 51 -3.14 -20.28 -3.70
N PRO A 52 -3.77 -21.07 -4.59
CA PRO A 52 -3.51 -22.50 -4.63
C PRO A 52 -2.11 -22.84 -5.16
N ASP A 53 -1.54 -21.96 -6.00
CA ASP A 53 -0.28 -22.17 -6.69
C ASP A 53 0.36 -20.87 -7.19
N ALA A 54 1.59 -20.99 -7.64
CA ALA A 54 2.38 -19.86 -8.17
C ALA A 54 1.78 -19.27 -9.46
N GLU A 55 1.06 -20.04 -10.26
CA GLU A 55 0.42 -19.55 -11.48
C GLU A 55 -0.75 -18.61 -11.14
N SER A 56 -1.57 -19.01 -10.19
CA SER A 56 -2.67 -18.17 -9.67
C SER A 56 -2.16 -16.89 -9.02
N ALA A 57 -1.02 -16.95 -8.32
CA ALA A 57 -0.36 -15.78 -7.76
C ALA A 57 0.17 -14.84 -8.86
N ARG A 58 0.84 -15.37 -9.89
CA ARG A 58 1.29 -14.57 -11.06
C ARG A 58 0.14 -13.91 -11.82
N ARG A 59 -0.97 -14.63 -12.03
CA ARG A 59 -2.17 -14.02 -12.62
C ARG A 59 -2.68 -12.85 -11.78
N HIS A 60 -2.59 -12.96 -10.47
CA HIS A 60 -2.97 -11.87 -9.57
C HIS A 60 -2.06 -10.65 -9.71
N GLU A 61 -0.74 -10.85 -9.82
CA GLU A 61 0.20 -9.75 -10.13
C GLU A 61 -0.13 -9.07 -11.46
N GLN A 62 -0.44 -9.85 -12.49
CA GLN A 62 -0.82 -9.30 -13.81
C GLN A 62 -2.07 -8.41 -13.70
N LEU A 63 -3.06 -8.82 -12.88
CA LEU A 63 -4.25 -7.99 -12.62
C LEU A 63 -3.89 -6.68 -11.89
N MET A 64 -2.95 -6.72 -10.95
CA MET A 64 -2.47 -5.52 -10.26
C MET A 64 -1.75 -4.58 -11.24
N ARG A 65 -0.86 -5.11 -12.09
CA ARG A 65 -0.18 -4.34 -13.15
C ARG A 65 -1.15 -3.74 -14.15
N ALA A 66 -2.20 -4.49 -14.53
CA ALA A 66 -3.24 -3.99 -15.42
C ALA A 66 -4.11 -2.90 -14.76
N ALA A 67 -4.37 -3.01 -13.45
CA ALA A 67 -5.12 -2.01 -12.68
C ALA A 67 -4.35 -0.68 -12.56
N LEU A 68 -3.03 -0.74 -12.32
CA LEU A 68 -2.17 0.43 -12.16
C LEU A 68 -0.90 0.30 -13.03
N PRO A 69 -0.98 0.58 -14.34
CA PRO A 69 0.16 0.40 -15.25
C PRO A 69 1.38 1.26 -14.92
N GLN A 70 1.20 2.36 -14.18
CA GLN A 70 2.26 3.30 -13.79
C GLN A 70 2.85 3.01 -12.41
N ALA A 71 2.36 1.97 -11.70
CA ALA A 71 2.76 1.73 -10.32
C ALA A 71 4.12 1.03 -10.18
N GLU A 72 4.53 0.26 -11.19
CA GLU A 72 5.73 -0.57 -11.07
C GLU A 72 7.02 0.21 -11.30
N ILE A 73 7.87 0.24 -10.26
CA ILE A 73 9.24 0.78 -10.37
C ILE A 73 10.16 -0.34 -10.85
N PRO A 74 10.87 -0.16 -12.00
CA PRO A 74 11.69 -1.20 -12.58
C PRO A 74 12.79 -1.70 -11.64
N THR A 75 13.03 -3.01 -11.62
CA THR A 75 14.04 -3.66 -10.76
C THR A 75 15.42 -2.98 -10.85
N ARG A 76 15.85 -2.58 -12.05
CA ARG A 76 17.15 -1.90 -12.25
C ARG A 76 17.24 -0.58 -11.49
N GLN A 77 16.14 0.19 -11.46
CA GLN A 77 16.11 1.46 -10.73
C GLN A 77 16.13 1.24 -9.22
N VAL A 78 15.39 0.22 -8.74
CA VAL A 78 15.40 -0.17 -7.33
C VAL A 78 16.78 -0.64 -6.90
N GLN A 79 17.43 -1.53 -7.66
CA GLN A 79 18.76 -2.04 -7.36
C GLN A 79 19.82 -0.94 -7.32
N ALA A 80 19.72 0.07 -8.17
CA ALA A 80 20.60 1.22 -8.17
C ALA A 80 20.58 2.00 -6.83
N GLN A 81 19.50 1.87 -6.04
CA GLN A 81 19.33 2.56 -4.76
C GLN A 81 19.68 1.67 -3.54
N PHE A 82 20.07 0.41 -3.71
CA PHE A 82 20.38 -0.47 -2.57
C PHE A 82 21.45 0.11 -1.66
N ALA A 83 22.53 0.62 -2.21
CA ALA A 83 23.63 1.20 -1.43
C ALA A 83 23.20 2.47 -0.66
N SER A 84 22.33 3.31 -1.23
CA SER A 84 21.91 4.57 -0.62
C SER A 84 21.08 4.36 0.66
N VAL A 85 20.27 3.28 0.71
CA VAL A 85 19.41 2.98 1.86
C VAL A 85 19.99 1.94 2.81
N ALA A 86 21.02 1.18 2.42
CA ALA A 86 21.55 0.05 3.18
C ALA A 86 21.87 0.38 4.65
N SER A 87 22.49 1.53 4.91
CA SER A 87 22.84 1.96 6.27
C SER A 87 21.61 2.32 7.13
N ALA A 88 20.46 2.54 6.51
CA ALA A 88 19.20 2.83 7.19
C ALA A 88 18.36 1.59 7.46
N MET A 89 18.77 0.42 6.98
CA MET A 89 18.06 -0.83 7.17
C MET A 89 18.60 -1.61 8.36
N ARG A 90 17.70 -2.28 9.08
CA ARG A 90 18.03 -3.24 10.14
C ARG A 90 17.98 -4.69 9.63
N SER A 91 17.21 -4.92 8.56
CA SER A 91 17.10 -6.19 7.86
C SER A 91 17.57 -6.03 6.42
N ALA A 92 18.48 -6.88 5.97
CA ALA A 92 18.91 -6.91 4.58
C ALA A 92 17.80 -7.40 3.62
N LYS A 93 16.81 -8.12 4.14
CA LYS A 93 15.69 -8.65 3.34
C LYS A 93 14.79 -7.55 2.79
N ASP A 94 14.60 -6.48 3.55
CA ASP A 94 13.64 -5.41 3.22
C ASP A 94 14.30 -4.20 2.54
N VAL A 95 15.60 -4.29 2.21
CA VAL A 95 16.35 -3.23 1.50
C VAL A 95 15.65 -2.84 0.19
N HIS A 96 15.10 -3.80 -0.53
CA HIS A 96 14.43 -3.57 -1.81
C HIS A 96 13.16 -2.69 -1.68
N VAL A 97 12.50 -2.71 -0.52
CA VAL A 97 11.31 -1.88 -0.27
C VAL A 97 11.71 -0.40 -0.07
N ALA A 98 12.70 -0.14 0.80
CA ALA A 98 13.24 1.21 0.99
C ALA A 98 13.90 1.75 -0.29
N ALA A 99 14.60 0.90 -1.02
CA ALA A 99 15.21 1.25 -2.30
C ALA A 99 14.17 1.58 -3.39
N CYS A 100 12.99 0.96 -3.35
CA CYS A 100 11.88 1.32 -4.24
C CYS A 100 11.42 2.76 -3.97
N ALA A 101 11.30 3.17 -2.69
CA ALA A 101 10.95 4.55 -2.33
C ALA A 101 12.09 5.53 -2.71
N ALA A 102 13.34 5.16 -2.48
CA ALA A 102 14.49 5.96 -2.90
C ALA A 102 14.58 6.15 -4.42
N ALA A 103 14.20 5.13 -5.20
CA ALA A 103 14.17 5.21 -6.66
C ALA A 103 13.14 6.23 -7.16
N ILE A 104 12.01 6.39 -6.48
CA ILE A 104 11.02 7.42 -6.80
C ILE A 104 11.57 8.82 -6.54
N LEU A 105 12.28 9.02 -5.41
CA LEU A 105 12.88 10.31 -5.06
C LEU A 105 14.04 10.68 -5.98
N ALA A 106 14.83 9.69 -6.42
CA ALA A 106 15.98 9.90 -7.31
C ALA A 106 15.58 10.08 -8.79
N GLY A 107 14.38 9.68 -9.15
CA GLY A 107 13.87 9.75 -10.52
C GLY A 107 12.98 10.97 -10.76
N ASP A 108 12.72 11.28 -12.03
CA ASP A 108 11.83 12.37 -12.44
C ASP A 108 10.34 11.96 -12.45
N PHE A 109 9.94 10.99 -11.61
CA PHE A 109 8.55 10.51 -11.59
C PHE A 109 7.57 11.59 -11.13
N TYR A 110 7.98 12.38 -10.15
CA TYR A 110 7.17 13.43 -9.53
C TYR A 110 8.03 14.68 -9.29
N PRO A 111 8.15 15.58 -10.26
CA PRO A 111 8.96 16.80 -10.11
C PRO A 111 8.58 17.60 -8.86
N GLY A 112 9.58 17.93 -8.03
CA GLY A 112 9.39 18.67 -6.80
C GLY A 112 8.94 17.86 -5.59
N THR A 113 8.70 16.55 -5.72
CA THR A 113 8.42 15.68 -4.58
C THR A 113 9.68 15.44 -3.77
N GLN A 114 9.60 15.74 -2.47
CA GLN A 114 10.69 15.54 -1.51
C GLN A 114 10.42 14.40 -0.53
N VAL A 115 9.22 13.85 -0.52
CA VAL A 115 8.79 12.82 0.43
C VAL A 115 8.01 11.72 -0.27
N VAL A 116 8.36 10.47 0.05
CA VAL A 116 7.64 9.26 -0.33
C VAL A 116 7.20 8.54 0.94
N SER A 117 5.92 8.19 1.03
CA SER A 117 5.42 7.32 2.10
C SER A 117 5.74 5.86 1.81
N LEU A 118 6.40 5.18 2.73
CA LEU A 118 6.62 3.74 2.70
C LEU A 118 5.68 3.09 3.71
N VAL A 119 4.77 2.27 3.22
CA VAL A 119 3.71 1.64 4.02
C VAL A 119 4.04 0.17 4.23
N THR A 120 4.32 -0.22 5.48
CA THR A 120 4.69 -1.59 5.88
C THR A 120 4.16 -1.93 7.27
N LYS A 121 3.82 -3.19 7.51
CA LYS A 121 3.48 -3.69 8.86
C LYS A 121 4.75 -3.90 9.69
N ASN A 122 5.88 -4.14 9.05
CA ASN A 122 7.15 -4.52 9.67
C ASN A 122 8.10 -3.32 9.88
N ILE A 123 7.63 -2.27 10.55
CA ILE A 123 8.44 -1.05 10.81
C ILE A 123 9.80 -1.36 11.49
N ARG A 124 9.91 -2.47 12.23
CA ARG A 124 11.11 -2.78 13.02
C ARG A 124 12.36 -2.99 12.17
N ASP A 125 12.21 -3.39 10.91
CA ASP A 125 13.33 -3.66 10.01
C ASP A 125 13.86 -2.40 9.31
N PHE A 126 13.18 -1.27 9.52
CA PHE A 126 13.52 0.02 8.96
C PHE A 126 14.07 0.98 10.02
N GLY A 127 15.16 1.65 9.71
CA GLY A 127 15.69 2.74 10.52
C GLY A 127 14.93 4.04 10.26
N VAL A 128 13.70 4.14 10.79
CA VAL A 128 12.71 5.19 10.49
C VAL A 128 13.30 6.61 10.45
N ARG A 129 14.12 6.97 11.46
CA ARG A 129 14.74 8.31 11.51
C ARG A 129 15.72 8.58 10.38
N LYS A 130 16.53 7.55 10.02
CA LYS A 130 17.49 7.67 8.92
C LYS A 130 16.80 7.74 7.56
N LEU A 131 15.74 6.96 7.36
CA LEU A 131 14.95 7.02 6.14
C LEU A 131 14.19 8.34 6.01
N ALA A 132 13.63 8.85 7.11
CA ALA A 132 12.99 10.17 7.13
C ALA A 132 13.94 11.29 6.73
N SER A 133 15.23 11.26 7.16
CA SER A 133 16.24 12.23 6.70
C SER A 133 16.58 12.11 5.21
N GLN A 134 16.19 11.02 4.56
CA GLN A 134 16.30 10.79 3.11
C GLN A 134 14.98 11.05 2.36
N GLY A 135 13.96 11.60 3.03
CA GLY A 135 12.65 11.85 2.43
C GLY A 135 11.72 10.61 2.38
N ILE A 136 12.04 9.53 3.10
CA ILE A 136 11.22 8.31 3.11
C ILE A 136 10.52 8.19 4.47
N GLU A 137 9.22 8.42 4.50
CA GLU A 137 8.39 8.31 5.70
C GLU A 137 7.81 6.90 5.85
N VAL A 138 8.34 6.15 6.82
CA VAL A 138 7.89 4.77 7.08
C VAL A 138 6.70 4.77 8.04
N GLN A 139 5.59 4.20 7.62
CA GLN A 139 4.33 4.18 8.37
C GLN A 139 3.67 2.80 8.35
N ARG A 140 2.87 2.50 9.39
CA ARG A 140 1.97 1.35 9.37
C ARG A 140 0.78 1.63 8.44
N PRO A 141 0.23 0.61 7.73
CA PRO A 141 -0.91 0.79 6.84
C PRO A 141 -2.11 1.44 7.53
N ASP A 142 -2.44 1.02 8.76
CA ASP A 142 -3.56 1.58 9.51
C ASP A 142 -3.35 3.06 9.88
N ALA A 143 -2.14 3.41 10.33
CA ALA A 143 -1.81 4.80 10.65
C ALA A 143 -1.85 5.69 9.41
N PHE A 144 -1.32 5.20 8.27
CA PHE A 144 -1.37 5.90 6.99
C PHE A 144 -2.82 6.14 6.53
N LEU A 145 -3.63 5.08 6.48
CA LEU A 145 -5.02 5.17 6.03
C LEU A 145 -5.88 6.03 6.95
N LEU A 146 -5.68 5.94 8.27
CA LEU A 146 -6.38 6.78 9.24
C LEU A 146 -6.03 8.26 9.06
N ALA A 147 -4.75 8.59 8.87
CA ALA A 147 -4.33 9.96 8.60
C ALA A 147 -4.93 10.51 7.30
N GLN A 148 -4.98 9.68 6.23
CA GLN A 148 -5.66 10.06 4.99
C GLN A 148 -7.17 10.27 5.21
N PHE A 149 -7.82 9.41 6.00
CA PHE A 149 -9.23 9.57 6.33
C PHE A 149 -9.50 10.87 7.11
N GLN A 150 -8.67 11.20 8.09
CA GLN A 150 -8.81 12.44 8.87
C GLN A 150 -8.70 13.70 8.01
N GLN A 151 -7.85 13.67 6.98
CA GLN A 151 -7.66 14.79 6.05
C GLN A 151 -8.70 14.83 4.94
N HIS A 152 -9.17 13.67 4.47
CA HIS A 152 -10.01 13.50 3.29
C HIS A 152 -11.14 12.49 3.50
N PRO A 153 -12.03 12.67 4.51
CA PRO A 153 -13.00 11.65 4.92
C PRO A 153 -13.94 11.21 3.80
N SER A 154 -14.46 12.14 3.02
CA SER A 154 -15.36 11.83 1.90
C SER A 154 -14.66 11.07 0.78
N ALA A 155 -13.40 11.38 0.49
CA ALA A 155 -12.66 10.73 -0.56
C ALA A 155 -12.28 9.29 -0.18
N ILE A 156 -11.85 9.05 1.07
CA ILE A 156 -11.59 7.68 1.57
C ILE A 156 -12.87 6.85 1.59
N ALA A 157 -13.99 7.43 2.03
CA ALA A 157 -15.29 6.76 2.01
C ALA A 157 -15.74 6.41 0.57
N SER A 158 -15.56 7.33 -0.37
CA SER A 158 -15.83 7.08 -1.79
C SER A 158 -14.94 5.98 -2.37
N ALA A 159 -13.65 5.94 -2.02
CA ALA A 159 -12.74 4.86 -2.43
C ALA A 159 -13.19 3.50 -1.86
N PHE A 160 -13.62 3.48 -0.61
CA PHE A 160 -14.15 2.29 0.05
C PHE A 160 -15.46 1.81 -0.62
N ALA A 161 -16.39 2.72 -0.92
CA ALA A 161 -17.63 2.40 -1.63
C ALA A 161 -17.35 1.87 -3.05
N ALA A 162 -16.40 2.50 -3.77
CA ALA A 162 -15.98 2.05 -5.09
C ALA A 162 -15.33 0.65 -5.04
N LEU A 163 -14.46 0.38 -4.07
CA LEU A 163 -13.93 -0.96 -3.83
C LEU A 163 -15.06 -1.97 -3.63
N ARG A 164 -16.04 -1.66 -2.76
CA ARG A 164 -17.19 -2.51 -2.48
C ARG A 164 -17.95 -2.87 -3.74
N ALA A 165 -18.20 -1.89 -4.62
CA ALA A 165 -18.92 -2.06 -5.87
C ALA A 165 -18.18 -2.97 -6.87
N THR A 166 -16.85 -3.09 -6.80
CA THR A 166 -16.07 -3.99 -7.69
C THR A 166 -16.07 -5.45 -7.25
N LEU A 167 -16.49 -5.73 -6.01
CA LEU A 167 -16.51 -7.08 -5.49
C LEU A 167 -17.75 -7.84 -5.97
N ARG A 168 -17.56 -9.05 -6.51
CA ARG A 168 -18.66 -9.89 -7.03
C ARG A 168 -19.79 -10.11 -6.04
N SER A 169 -19.47 -10.22 -4.74
CA SER A 169 -20.45 -10.42 -3.67
C SER A 169 -21.17 -9.14 -3.27
N ALA A 170 -20.73 -7.96 -3.76
CA ALA A 170 -21.22 -6.65 -3.33
C ALA A 170 -21.56 -6.63 -1.82
N PRO A 171 -20.59 -6.90 -0.93
CA PRO A 171 -20.87 -7.10 0.48
C PRO A 171 -21.47 -5.84 1.10
N GLU A 172 -22.27 -6.01 2.17
CA GLU A 172 -22.70 -4.87 2.98
C GLU A 172 -21.49 -4.11 3.54
N PRO A 173 -21.62 -2.79 3.78
CA PRO A 173 -20.50 -1.97 4.28
C PRO A 173 -19.83 -2.55 5.52
N GLU A 174 -20.62 -3.01 6.49
CA GLU A 174 -20.14 -3.62 7.74
C GLU A 174 -19.22 -4.81 7.47
N ARG A 175 -19.62 -5.67 6.53
CA ARG A 175 -18.85 -6.86 6.19
C ARG A 175 -17.51 -6.52 5.56
N LEU A 176 -17.45 -5.45 4.78
CA LEU A 176 -16.18 -5.00 4.21
C LEU A 176 -15.31 -4.29 5.25
N LEU A 177 -15.90 -3.55 6.19
CA LEU A 177 -15.20 -2.97 7.34
C LEU A 177 -14.59 -4.06 8.24
N GLU A 178 -15.32 -5.15 8.52
CA GLU A 178 -14.77 -6.32 9.22
C GLU A 178 -13.55 -6.91 8.50
N ARG A 179 -13.60 -7.03 7.17
CA ARG A 179 -12.46 -7.51 6.37
C ARG A 179 -11.28 -6.55 6.43
N LEU A 180 -11.53 -5.25 6.41
CA LEU A 180 -10.50 -4.22 6.53
C LEU A 180 -9.83 -4.31 7.91
N ALA A 181 -10.60 -4.47 8.98
CA ALA A 181 -10.08 -4.68 10.33
C ALA A 181 -9.27 -6.00 10.44
N ALA A 182 -9.76 -7.09 9.83
CA ALA A 182 -9.06 -8.37 9.77
C ALA A 182 -7.73 -8.31 8.99
N ASP A 183 -7.62 -7.41 8.00
CA ASP A 183 -6.36 -7.12 7.32
C ASP A 183 -5.37 -6.31 8.20
N GLY A 184 -5.80 -5.88 9.41
CA GLY A 184 -5.00 -5.15 10.39
C GLY A 184 -5.22 -3.63 10.38
N GLN A 185 -6.31 -3.15 9.76
CA GLN A 185 -6.66 -1.73 9.66
C GLN A 185 -7.83 -1.39 10.60
N SER A 186 -7.71 -1.76 11.87
CA SER A 186 -8.81 -1.66 12.84
C SER A 186 -9.20 -0.21 13.17
N LEU A 187 -8.23 0.70 13.27
CA LEU A 187 -8.49 2.11 13.57
C LEU A 187 -9.18 2.80 12.40
N THR A 188 -8.72 2.52 11.18
CA THR A 188 -9.35 3.05 9.95
C THR A 188 -10.76 2.50 9.78
N ALA A 189 -10.97 1.20 10.01
CA ALA A 189 -12.28 0.58 9.91
C ALA A 189 -13.27 1.18 10.93
N ALA A 190 -12.85 1.38 12.18
CA ALA A 190 -13.66 2.02 13.21
C ALA A 190 -14.01 3.47 12.85
N ALA A 191 -13.04 4.26 12.41
CA ALA A 191 -13.27 5.65 12.02
C ALA A 191 -14.25 5.78 10.83
N LEU A 192 -14.14 4.91 9.81
CA LEU A 192 -15.08 4.83 8.71
C LEU A 192 -16.49 4.45 9.18
N HIS A 193 -16.59 3.44 10.05
CA HIS A 193 -17.85 2.99 10.62
C HIS A 193 -18.54 4.11 11.40
N ASP A 194 -17.81 4.78 12.30
CA ASP A 194 -18.37 5.85 13.14
C ASP A 194 -18.87 7.03 12.29
N ALA A 195 -18.08 7.47 11.31
CA ALA A 195 -18.47 8.54 10.41
C ALA A 195 -19.69 8.17 9.54
N TRP A 196 -19.80 6.91 9.12
CA TRP A 196 -20.96 6.42 8.38
C TRP A 196 -22.21 6.35 9.27
N GLN A 197 -22.11 5.83 10.49
CA GLN A 197 -23.23 5.78 11.45
C GLN A 197 -23.73 7.18 11.81
N GLN A 198 -22.85 8.18 11.85
CA GLN A 198 -23.19 9.58 12.07
C GLN A 198 -23.75 10.27 10.83
N GLY A 199 -23.81 9.59 9.68
CA GLY A 199 -24.25 10.17 8.41
C GLY A 199 -23.25 11.16 7.77
N ALA A 200 -22.03 11.24 8.31
CA ALA A 200 -20.99 12.14 7.81
C ALA A 200 -20.40 11.68 6.48
N VAL A 201 -20.42 10.37 6.20
CA VAL A 201 -19.97 9.76 4.94
C VAL A 201 -20.94 8.68 4.47
N ARG A 202 -20.84 8.29 3.19
CA ARG A 202 -21.55 7.14 2.60
C ARG A 202 -20.54 6.05 2.21
N LEU A 203 -20.86 4.79 2.54
CA LEU A 203 -20.02 3.63 2.24
C LEU A 203 -20.66 2.69 1.22
#